data_51665aa13a2038c1787a33635238abe5
#
_entry.id   51665aa13a2038c1787a33635238abe5
#
_cell.length_a   1.000
_cell.length_b   1.000
_cell.length_c   1.000
_cell.angle_alpha   90.00
_cell.angle_beta   90.00
_cell.angle_gamma   90.00
#
_symmetry.space_group_name_H-M   'P 1'
#
loop_
_entity.id
_entity.type
_entity.pdbx_description
1 polymer ?
#
loop_
_entity_poly.entity_id
_entity_poly.type
_entity_poly.pdbx_seq_one_letter_code
_entity_poly.pdbx_strand_id
1 'polypeptide(L)'
;MTFKGWIATATLALLLPSAAHAATEANFDGKSTSDLVELCSATPDNAVGTAALNFCEGYVQGAVTVEMLSMAAFRGPKLFCLPNPPPTRTQAMGEFVNWARAAPDRMTQTATDGLFRFLSERYPCPSSH
;
A
#
# COMPACT_ATOMS: atom_id res chain seq x y z
N MET A 1 45.03 50.18 -0.85
CA MET A 1 44.01 49.53 -1.72
C MET A 1 43.91 48.08 -1.27
N THR A 2 42.91 47.74 -0.47
CA THR A 2 42.70 46.41 0.12
C THR A 2 41.59 45.70 -0.64
N PHE A 3 41.91 44.70 -1.44
CA PHE A 3 40.93 43.85 -2.10
C PHE A 3 40.34 42.85 -1.09
N LYS A 4 39.09 43.05 -0.72
CA LYS A 4 38.31 42.13 0.12
C LYS A 4 37.75 41.02 -0.83
N GLY A 5 38.41 39.83 -0.83
CA GLY A 5 37.91 38.66 -1.55
C GLY A 5 36.70 38.10 -0.81
N TRP A 6 35.57 38.04 -1.50
CA TRP A 6 34.38 37.32 -1.09
C TRP A 6 34.52 35.84 -1.53
N ILE A 7 34.66 34.98 -0.55
CA ILE A 7 34.63 33.53 -0.76
C ILE A 7 33.15 33.14 -0.75
N ALA A 8 32.58 32.88 -1.92
CA ALA A 8 31.24 32.28 -2.07
C ALA A 8 31.36 30.78 -1.80
N THR A 9 30.93 30.35 -0.63
CA THR A 9 30.76 28.93 -0.30
C THR A 9 29.52 28.40 -1.01
N ALA A 10 29.69 27.66 -2.11
CA ALA A 10 28.62 26.93 -2.77
C ALA A 10 28.30 25.67 -1.95
N THR A 11 27.21 25.68 -1.23
CA THR A 11 26.64 24.49 -0.57
C THR A 11 26.04 23.58 -1.63
N LEU A 12 26.75 22.49 -1.96
CA LEU A 12 26.26 21.43 -2.83
C LEU A 12 25.22 20.60 -2.03
N ALA A 13 23.94 20.85 -2.26
CA ALA A 13 22.87 20.02 -1.72
C ALA A 13 22.91 18.64 -2.40
N LEU A 14 23.37 17.64 -1.67
CA LEU A 14 23.28 16.23 -2.06
C LEU A 14 21.81 15.81 -2.06
N LEU A 15 21.19 15.80 -3.23
CA LEU A 15 19.91 15.12 -3.48
C LEU A 15 20.18 13.61 -3.38
N LEU A 16 19.91 13.02 -2.20
CA LEU A 16 19.89 11.59 -2.03
C LEU A 16 18.71 11.05 -2.85
N PRO A 17 18.92 10.18 -3.84
CA PRO A 17 17.81 9.53 -4.50
C PRO A 17 17.04 8.71 -3.45
N SER A 18 15.75 8.98 -3.29
CA SER A 18 14.85 8.09 -2.56
C SER A 18 14.90 6.75 -3.28
N ALA A 19 15.53 5.75 -2.66
CA ALA A 19 15.52 4.40 -3.18
C ALA A 19 14.07 3.93 -3.24
N ALA A 20 13.49 3.89 -4.43
CA ALA A 20 12.26 3.18 -4.66
C ALA A 20 12.56 1.71 -4.33
N HIS A 21 11.99 1.20 -3.24
CA HIS A 21 12.16 -0.20 -2.87
C HIS A 21 11.40 -1.03 -3.92
N ALA A 22 12.15 -1.74 -4.75
CA ALA A 22 11.57 -2.71 -5.67
C ALA A 22 11.19 -3.98 -4.88
N ALA A 23 10.05 -4.59 -5.24
CA ALA A 23 9.67 -5.87 -4.67
C ALA A 23 10.77 -6.91 -4.84
N THR A 24 11.04 -7.68 -3.81
CA THR A 24 12.02 -8.78 -3.77
C THR A 24 11.30 -10.09 -3.53
N GLU A 25 12.00 -11.22 -3.75
CA GLU A 25 11.44 -12.56 -3.47
C GLU A 25 10.97 -12.72 -2.02
N ALA A 26 11.63 -12.08 -1.04
CA ALA A 26 11.24 -12.15 0.37
C ALA A 26 9.85 -11.54 0.65
N ASN A 27 9.42 -10.57 -0.15
CA ASN A 27 8.10 -9.95 0.04
C ASN A 27 6.95 -10.90 -0.30
N PHE A 28 7.17 -11.95 -1.12
CA PHE A 28 6.14 -12.93 -1.46
C PHE A 28 5.70 -13.81 -0.27
N ASP A 29 6.40 -13.76 0.85
CA ASP A 29 5.90 -14.31 2.12
C ASP A 29 4.61 -13.61 2.59
N GLY A 30 4.40 -12.34 2.20
CA GLY A 30 3.18 -11.59 2.45
C GLY A 30 2.83 -11.47 3.94
N LYS A 31 3.82 -11.45 4.84
CA LYS A 31 3.60 -11.48 6.29
C LYS A 31 3.15 -10.14 6.84
N SER A 32 3.77 -9.06 6.36
CA SER A 32 3.53 -7.71 6.85
C SER A 32 2.81 -6.83 5.83
N THR A 33 2.19 -5.76 6.31
CA THR A 33 1.67 -4.70 5.44
C THR A 33 2.77 -4.12 4.56
N SER A 34 4.01 -4.02 5.08
CA SER A 34 5.17 -3.58 4.29
C SER A 34 5.42 -4.51 3.10
N ASP A 35 5.39 -5.83 3.28
CA ASP A 35 5.55 -6.78 2.18
C ASP A 35 4.46 -6.57 1.12
N LEU A 36 3.21 -6.46 1.55
CA LEU A 36 2.10 -6.27 0.62
C LEU A 36 2.21 -4.92 -0.11
N VAL A 37 2.68 -3.87 0.54
CA VAL A 37 2.92 -2.55 -0.08
C VAL A 37 3.98 -2.65 -1.17
N GLU A 38 5.10 -3.34 -0.92
CA GLU A 38 6.15 -3.53 -1.93
C GLU A 38 5.64 -4.33 -3.14
N LEU A 39 4.84 -5.36 -2.91
CA LEU A 39 4.22 -6.14 -3.98
C LEU A 39 3.19 -5.31 -4.78
N CYS A 40 2.34 -4.55 -4.10
CA CYS A 40 1.28 -3.74 -4.73
C CYS A 40 1.80 -2.47 -5.43
N SER A 41 2.99 -2.00 -5.10
CA SER A 41 3.63 -0.85 -5.73
C SER A 41 4.68 -1.20 -6.78
N ALA A 42 4.86 -2.49 -7.06
CA ALA A 42 5.81 -2.95 -8.08
C ALA A 42 5.44 -2.45 -9.48
N THR A 43 6.43 -2.39 -10.36
CA THR A 43 6.25 -2.08 -11.78
C THR A 43 6.49 -3.34 -12.64
N PRO A 44 5.72 -3.56 -13.71
CA PRO A 44 5.81 -4.78 -14.52
C PRO A 44 6.97 -4.71 -15.55
N ASP A 45 8.08 -4.09 -15.21
CA ASP A 45 9.25 -3.90 -16.08
C ASP A 45 10.21 -5.10 -16.10
N ASN A 46 9.99 -6.07 -15.22
CA ASN A 46 10.70 -7.34 -15.17
C ASN A 46 9.81 -8.46 -14.61
N ALA A 47 10.32 -9.71 -14.64
CA ALA A 47 9.55 -10.88 -14.22
C ALA A 47 9.12 -10.82 -12.74
N VAL A 48 9.97 -10.32 -11.83
CA VAL A 48 9.67 -10.20 -10.41
C VAL A 48 8.60 -9.15 -10.18
N GLY A 49 8.69 -7.99 -10.84
CA GLY A 49 7.69 -6.93 -10.73
C GLY A 49 6.32 -7.37 -11.25
N THR A 50 6.28 -8.09 -12.38
CA THR A 50 5.04 -8.68 -12.92
C THR A 50 4.44 -9.69 -11.94
N ALA A 51 5.25 -10.59 -11.39
CA ALA A 51 4.81 -11.57 -10.40
C ALA A 51 4.29 -10.89 -9.11
N ALA A 52 4.96 -9.82 -8.67
CA ALA A 52 4.56 -9.05 -7.49
C ALA A 52 3.17 -8.43 -7.65
N LEU A 53 2.90 -7.78 -8.78
CA LEU A 53 1.56 -7.22 -9.05
C LEU A 53 0.49 -8.31 -9.09
N ASN A 54 0.74 -9.43 -9.76
CA ASN A 54 -0.19 -10.55 -9.83
C ASN A 54 -0.46 -11.15 -8.44
N PHE A 55 0.58 -11.26 -7.60
CA PHE A 55 0.43 -11.70 -6.22
C PHE A 55 -0.43 -10.72 -5.42
N CYS A 56 -0.14 -9.41 -5.49
CA CYS A 56 -0.94 -8.38 -4.82
C CYS A 56 -2.42 -8.47 -5.23
N GLU A 57 -2.71 -8.52 -6.53
CA GLU A 57 -4.08 -8.62 -7.03
C GLU A 57 -4.79 -9.87 -6.52
N GLY A 58 -4.13 -11.02 -6.56
CA GLY A 58 -4.68 -12.28 -6.07
C GLY A 58 -4.91 -12.27 -4.57
N TYR A 59 -3.96 -11.72 -3.79
CA TYR A 59 -4.07 -11.59 -2.34
C TYR A 59 -5.27 -10.71 -1.94
N VAL A 60 -5.37 -9.51 -2.51
CA VAL A 60 -6.47 -8.58 -2.22
C VAL A 60 -7.81 -9.16 -2.64
N GLN A 61 -7.90 -9.72 -3.85
CA GLN A 61 -9.11 -10.33 -4.35
C GLN A 61 -9.56 -11.50 -3.46
N GLY A 62 -8.63 -12.37 -3.06
CA GLY A 62 -8.91 -13.51 -2.20
C GLY A 62 -9.42 -13.07 -0.82
N ALA A 63 -8.72 -12.14 -0.17
CA ALA A 63 -9.09 -11.63 1.14
C ALA A 63 -10.48 -10.97 1.13
N VAL A 64 -10.76 -10.10 0.16
CA VAL A 64 -12.06 -9.44 0.00
C VAL A 64 -13.18 -10.46 -0.26
N THR A 65 -12.94 -11.43 -1.13
CA THR A 65 -13.93 -12.47 -1.45
C THR A 65 -14.29 -13.31 -0.23
N VAL A 66 -13.27 -13.76 0.52
CA VAL A 66 -13.50 -14.57 1.73
C VAL A 66 -14.29 -13.78 2.77
N GLU A 67 -13.95 -12.51 3.00
CA GLU A 67 -14.66 -11.66 3.94
C GLU A 67 -16.12 -11.43 3.53
N MET A 68 -16.39 -11.15 2.26
CA MET A 68 -17.75 -10.98 1.74
C MET A 68 -18.59 -12.25 1.92
N LEU A 69 -18.01 -13.42 1.68
CA LEU A 69 -18.68 -14.71 1.88
C LEU A 69 -18.93 -14.97 3.37
N SER A 70 -17.96 -14.67 4.22
CA SER A 70 -18.08 -14.81 5.68
C SER A 70 -19.19 -13.92 6.24
N MET A 71 -19.24 -12.68 5.83
CA MET A 71 -20.31 -11.74 6.22
C MET A 71 -21.70 -12.23 5.80
N ALA A 72 -21.81 -12.79 4.58
CA ALA A 72 -23.07 -13.34 4.08
C ALA A 72 -23.50 -14.60 4.85
N ALA A 73 -22.55 -15.49 5.18
CA ALA A 73 -22.84 -16.76 5.87
C ALA A 73 -23.18 -16.56 7.35
N PHE A 74 -22.43 -15.71 8.05
CA PHE A 74 -22.54 -15.58 9.52
C PHE A 74 -23.40 -14.40 9.98
N ARG A 75 -23.93 -13.59 9.06
CA ARG A 75 -24.76 -12.39 9.35
C ARG A 75 -24.11 -11.44 10.38
N GLY A 76 -22.78 -11.44 10.41
CA GLY A 76 -22.01 -10.55 11.27
C GLY A 76 -22.01 -9.09 10.77
N PRO A 77 -21.49 -8.16 11.58
CA PRO A 77 -21.31 -6.77 11.14
C PRO A 77 -20.31 -6.74 9.98
N LYS A 78 -20.63 -5.95 8.96
CA LYS A 78 -19.73 -5.75 7.81
C LYS A 78 -18.54 -4.92 8.24
N LEU A 79 -17.32 -5.36 7.91
CA LEU A 79 -16.11 -4.61 8.18
C LEU A 79 -15.97 -3.40 7.25
N PHE A 80 -16.44 -3.52 6.01
CA PHE A 80 -16.41 -2.45 5.02
C PHE A 80 -17.57 -2.59 4.03
N CYS A 81 -17.91 -1.49 3.35
CA CYS A 81 -18.95 -1.44 2.33
C CYS A 81 -18.41 -0.77 1.07
N LEU A 82 -18.10 -1.58 0.05
CA LEU A 82 -17.65 -1.04 -1.22
C LEU A 82 -18.74 -0.18 -1.88
N PRO A 83 -18.39 0.95 -2.52
CA PRO A 83 -19.33 1.77 -3.25
C PRO A 83 -19.84 1.03 -4.50
N ASN A 84 -20.88 1.57 -5.10
CA ASN A 84 -21.38 1.11 -6.39
C ASN A 84 -21.34 2.26 -7.40
N PRO A 85 -20.53 2.21 -8.46
CA PRO A 85 -19.62 1.11 -8.82
C PRO A 85 -18.42 0.99 -7.86
N PRO A 86 -17.84 -0.21 -7.71
CA PRO A 86 -16.65 -0.41 -6.89
C PRO A 86 -15.41 0.22 -7.56
N PRO A 87 -14.36 0.56 -6.80
CA PRO A 87 -13.12 1.03 -7.36
C PRO A 87 -12.48 -0.04 -8.26
N THR A 88 -11.72 0.39 -9.25
CA THR A 88 -10.89 -0.54 -10.01
C THR A 88 -9.79 -1.12 -9.13
N ARG A 89 -9.24 -2.29 -9.49
CA ARG A 89 -8.12 -2.92 -8.75
C ARG A 89 -6.94 -1.97 -8.62
N THR A 90 -6.53 -1.34 -9.72
CA THR A 90 -5.42 -0.38 -9.74
C THR A 90 -5.67 0.81 -8.81
N GLN A 91 -6.89 1.35 -8.77
CA GLN A 91 -7.25 2.41 -7.83
C GLN A 91 -7.14 1.93 -6.39
N ALA A 92 -7.77 0.80 -6.05
CA ALA A 92 -7.75 0.25 -4.69
C ALA A 92 -6.33 -0.07 -4.21
N MET A 93 -5.49 -0.65 -5.06
CA MET A 93 -4.09 -0.92 -4.76
C MET A 93 -3.30 0.37 -4.51
N GLY A 94 -3.45 1.38 -5.37
CA GLY A 94 -2.79 2.67 -5.20
C GLY A 94 -3.23 3.39 -3.93
N GLU A 95 -4.52 3.38 -3.61
CA GLU A 95 -5.06 3.94 -2.36
C GLU A 95 -4.53 3.20 -1.13
N PHE A 96 -4.46 1.86 -1.16
CA PHE A 96 -3.88 1.05 -0.09
C PHE A 96 -2.41 1.41 0.16
N VAL A 97 -1.59 1.45 -0.89
CA VAL A 97 -0.16 1.80 -0.79
C VAL A 97 0.01 3.19 -0.17
N ASN A 98 -0.74 4.18 -0.64
CA ASN A 98 -0.67 5.55 -0.11
C ASN A 98 -1.13 5.61 1.35
N TRP A 99 -2.21 4.92 1.70
CA TRP A 99 -2.71 4.85 3.07
C TRP A 99 -1.68 4.20 4.01
N ALA A 100 -1.07 3.09 3.61
CA ALA A 100 -0.10 2.39 4.44
C ALA A 100 1.16 3.22 4.68
N ARG A 101 1.70 3.85 3.63
CA ARG A 101 2.91 4.68 3.71
C ARG A 101 2.71 5.98 4.50
N ALA A 102 1.48 6.43 4.68
CA ALA A 102 1.18 7.65 5.42
C ALA A 102 1.45 7.54 6.93
N ALA A 103 1.55 6.32 7.50
CA ALA A 103 1.81 6.13 8.93
C ALA A 103 2.68 4.88 9.17
N PRO A 104 3.85 5.03 9.84
CA PRO A 104 4.80 3.92 10.03
C PRO A 104 4.22 2.71 10.79
N ASP A 105 3.30 2.93 11.74
CA ASP A 105 2.63 1.87 12.50
C ASP A 105 1.81 0.92 11.62
N ARG A 106 1.30 1.41 10.48
CA ARG A 106 0.54 0.61 9.51
C ARG A 106 1.43 -0.42 8.83
N MET A 107 2.67 -0.05 8.52
CA MET A 107 3.62 -0.91 7.80
C MET A 107 4.05 -2.16 8.59
N THR A 108 3.97 -2.11 9.92
CA THR A 108 4.39 -3.20 10.81
C THR A 108 3.26 -4.19 11.16
N GLN A 109 2.02 -3.90 10.76
CA GLN A 109 0.89 -4.80 10.96
C GLN A 109 1.02 -6.05 10.07
N THR A 110 0.27 -7.11 10.36
CA THR A 110 0.15 -8.22 9.43
C THR A 110 -0.47 -7.72 8.11
N ALA A 111 -0.15 -8.37 6.99
CA ALA A 111 -0.67 -7.97 5.69
C ALA A 111 -2.20 -7.95 5.66
N THR A 112 -2.84 -8.94 6.27
CA THR A 112 -4.30 -9.05 6.34
C THR A 112 -4.92 -7.96 7.23
N ASP A 113 -4.35 -7.72 8.41
CA ASP A 113 -4.85 -6.67 9.32
C ASP A 113 -4.72 -5.28 8.69
N GLY A 114 -3.58 -4.98 8.06
CA GLY A 114 -3.38 -3.73 7.34
C GLY A 114 -4.37 -3.55 6.20
N LEU A 115 -4.60 -4.60 5.41
CA LEU A 115 -5.58 -4.56 4.32
C LEU A 115 -7.01 -4.30 4.82
N PHE A 116 -7.47 -5.03 5.83
CA PHE A 116 -8.84 -4.85 6.34
C PHE A 116 -9.02 -3.54 7.11
N ARG A 117 -7.99 -3.08 7.80
CA ARG A 117 -8.00 -1.74 8.41
C ARG A 117 -8.13 -0.65 7.34
N PHE A 118 -7.36 -0.74 6.26
CA PHE A 118 -7.50 0.16 5.11
C PHE A 118 -8.92 0.14 4.56
N LEU A 119 -9.47 -1.05 4.27
CA LEU A 119 -10.80 -1.18 3.69
C LEU A 119 -11.89 -0.60 4.61
N SER A 120 -11.81 -0.82 5.92
CA SER A 120 -12.76 -0.28 6.89
C SER A 120 -12.67 1.23 7.05
N GLU A 121 -11.46 1.80 7.02
CA GLU A 121 -11.26 3.25 7.08
C GLU A 121 -11.65 3.97 5.78
N ARG A 122 -11.38 3.33 4.63
CA ARG A 122 -11.62 3.93 3.31
C ARG A 122 -13.05 3.77 2.82
N TYR A 123 -13.69 2.66 3.16
CA TYR A 123 -15.03 2.27 2.74
C TYR A 123 -15.92 1.89 3.94
N PRO A 124 -16.13 2.82 4.87
CA PRO A 124 -16.94 2.52 6.05
C PRO A 124 -18.38 2.21 5.65
N CYS A 125 -19.02 1.27 6.36
CA CYS A 125 -20.44 1.02 6.19
C CYS A 125 -21.27 2.15 6.80
N PRO A 126 -22.42 2.52 6.18
CA PRO A 126 -23.35 3.46 6.78
C PRO A 126 -23.77 2.99 8.18
N SER A 127 -23.84 3.92 9.14
CA SER A 127 -24.38 3.63 10.47
C SER A 127 -25.84 3.19 10.33
N SER A 128 -26.17 2.00 10.87
CA SER A 128 -27.57 1.60 11.01
C SER A 128 -28.23 2.50 12.06
N HIS A 129 -29.05 3.43 11.62
CA HIS A 129 -29.93 4.22 12.49
C HIS A 129 -31.16 3.40 12.87
#